data_2fd5aa8da714b1807a218e70eb13158e
#
_entry.id   2fd5aa8da714b1807a218e70eb13158e
#
_cell.length_a   1.000
_cell.length_b   1.000
_cell.length_c   1.000
_cell.angle_alpha   90.00
_cell.angle_beta   90.00
_cell.angle_gamma   90.00
#
_symmetry.space_group_name_H-M   'P 1'
#
loop_
_entity.id
_entity.type
_entity.pdbx_description
1 polymer ?
#
loop_
_entity_poly.entity_id
_entity_poly.type
_entity_poly.pdbx_seq_one_letter_code
_entity_poly.pdbx_strand_id
1 'polypeptide(L)'
;MIIKKKEFYSSLHLYNEIRNYNVTELQNITNHLCDLVIYKYISSVLLNKEHCSMSNLRMDQLFIDFYQIEKDYPFYKYVKTETVEHEMNLNDSAVLSFPWRKDSVLWMLQKIPNSDFVWKEDTNHSITLVKPFNFYFVNNGNHSIAGGRIARKGTIICNHAIDYTSIIRTYDYNGKYFYNEKNKRLNKPFLNEFGELFILGKVLLEKIA
;
A
#
# COMPACT_ATOMS: atom_id res chain seq x y z
N MET A 1 -7.15 6.62 30.39
CA MET A 1 -7.50 5.20 30.20
C MET A 1 -8.65 4.96 29.20
N ILE A 2 -9.48 5.96 28.94
CA ILE A 2 -10.64 5.85 28.01
C ILE A 2 -10.21 5.85 26.52
N ILE A 3 -9.12 6.54 26.17
CA ILE A 3 -8.64 6.66 24.77
C ILE A 3 -8.10 5.31 24.23
N LYS A 4 -7.44 4.50 25.07
CA LYS A 4 -6.93 3.18 24.65
C LYS A 4 -8.04 2.17 24.25
N LYS A 5 -9.20 2.26 24.88
CA LYS A 5 -10.36 1.41 24.53
C LYS A 5 -10.91 1.74 23.13
N LYS A 6 -11.00 3.03 22.77
CA LYS A 6 -11.65 3.46 21.52
C LYS A 6 -10.86 3.04 20.27
N GLU A 7 -9.53 3.07 20.33
CA GLU A 7 -8.65 2.70 19.20
C GLU A 7 -8.57 1.17 18.98
N PHE A 8 -8.55 0.40 20.08
CA PHE A 8 -8.64 -1.06 20.00
C PHE A 8 -10.00 -1.51 19.42
N TYR A 9 -11.08 -0.81 19.76
CA TYR A 9 -12.41 -1.09 19.23
C TYR A 9 -12.51 -0.79 17.73
N SER A 10 -11.76 0.16 17.17
CA SER A 10 -11.85 0.49 15.74
C SER A 10 -11.25 -0.62 14.85
N SER A 11 -10.08 -1.17 15.18
CA SER A 11 -9.47 -2.26 14.41
C SER A 11 -10.22 -3.58 14.55
N LEU A 12 -10.71 -3.89 15.78
CA LEU A 12 -11.56 -5.05 16.02
C LEU A 12 -12.93 -4.90 15.35
N HIS A 13 -13.46 -3.68 15.28
CA HIS A 13 -14.70 -3.39 14.57
C HIS A 13 -14.52 -3.65 13.07
N LEU A 14 -13.49 -3.07 12.43
CA LEU A 14 -13.20 -3.33 11.03
C LEU A 14 -13.05 -4.82 10.74
N TYR A 15 -12.24 -5.54 11.54
CA TYR A 15 -12.08 -6.98 11.39
C TYR A 15 -13.43 -7.74 11.45
N ASN A 16 -14.28 -7.44 12.43
CA ASN A 16 -15.58 -8.09 12.59
C ASN A 16 -16.54 -7.79 11.44
N GLU A 17 -16.49 -6.59 10.87
CA GLU A 17 -17.30 -6.20 9.72
C GLU A 17 -16.88 -6.97 8.46
N ILE A 18 -15.58 -7.05 8.17
CA ILE A 18 -15.09 -7.59 6.91
C ILE A 18 -14.80 -9.10 6.92
N ARG A 19 -14.75 -9.76 8.09
CA ARG A 19 -14.40 -11.19 8.18
C ARG A 19 -15.37 -12.12 7.45
N ASN A 20 -16.60 -11.68 7.18
CA ASN A 20 -17.59 -12.46 6.46
C ASN A 20 -17.57 -12.20 4.94
N TYR A 21 -16.78 -11.23 4.48
CA TYR A 21 -16.68 -10.90 3.07
C TYR A 21 -15.91 -11.99 2.31
N ASN A 22 -16.25 -12.15 1.04
CA ASN A 22 -15.48 -13.02 0.15
C ASN A 22 -14.22 -12.33 -0.36
N VAL A 23 -13.34 -13.08 -1.05
CA VAL A 23 -12.05 -12.55 -1.53
C VAL A 23 -12.23 -11.37 -2.49
N THR A 24 -13.24 -11.40 -3.36
CA THR A 24 -13.52 -10.31 -4.31
C THR A 24 -13.93 -9.02 -3.59
N GLU A 25 -14.78 -9.12 -2.58
CA GLU A 25 -15.18 -7.98 -1.75
C GLU A 25 -13.99 -7.39 -1.00
N LEU A 26 -13.13 -8.24 -0.43
CA LEU A 26 -11.90 -7.82 0.24
C LEU A 26 -10.93 -7.14 -0.74
N GLN A 27 -10.84 -7.65 -1.98
CA GLN A 27 -10.03 -7.02 -3.03
C GLN A 27 -10.57 -5.63 -3.40
N ASN A 28 -11.89 -5.44 -3.46
CA ASN A 28 -12.48 -4.13 -3.70
C ASN A 28 -12.13 -3.14 -2.58
N ILE A 29 -12.14 -3.57 -1.31
CA ILE A 29 -11.70 -2.74 -0.19
C ILE A 29 -10.21 -2.40 -0.32
N THR A 30 -9.37 -3.35 -0.71
CA THR A 30 -7.94 -3.11 -0.98
C THR A 30 -7.76 -2.02 -2.04
N ASN A 31 -8.49 -2.11 -3.15
CA ASN A 31 -8.44 -1.11 -4.22
C ASN A 31 -8.80 0.29 -3.69
N HIS A 32 -9.89 0.41 -2.94
CA HIS A 32 -10.32 1.69 -2.37
C HIS A 32 -9.34 2.26 -1.37
N LEU A 33 -8.74 1.45 -0.50
CA LEU A 33 -7.71 1.90 0.44
C LEU A 33 -6.46 2.40 -0.29
N CYS A 34 -6.03 1.70 -1.33
CA CYS A 34 -4.90 2.13 -2.15
C CYS A 34 -5.20 3.45 -2.88
N ASP A 35 -6.38 3.60 -3.47
CA ASP A 35 -6.80 4.84 -4.12
C ASP A 35 -6.86 6.00 -3.11
N LEU A 36 -7.40 5.78 -1.91
CA LEU A 36 -7.44 6.77 -0.84
C LEU A 36 -6.04 7.24 -0.44
N VAL A 37 -5.07 6.34 -0.35
CA VAL A 37 -3.66 6.67 -0.09
C VAL A 37 -3.11 7.58 -1.18
N ILE A 38 -3.32 7.24 -2.46
CA ILE A 38 -2.86 8.07 -3.60
C ILE A 38 -3.47 9.48 -3.52
N TYR A 39 -4.79 9.60 -3.32
CA TYR A 39 -5.46 10.90 -3.26
C TYR A 39 -5.01 11.75 -2.08
N LYS A 40 -4.88 11.17 -0.89
CA LYS A 40 -4.35 11.87 0.29
C LYS A 40 -2.93 12.37 0.04
N TYR A 41 -2.11 11.53 -0.60
CA TYR A 41 -0.74 11.88 -0.91
C TYR A 41 -0.64 13.03 -1.90
N ILE A 42 -1.37 12.95 -3.01
CA ILE A 42 -1.45 14.02 -4.01
C ILE A 42 -1.93 15.32 -3.38
N SER A 43 -2.99 15.27 -2.55
CA SER A 43 -3.48 16.45 -1.83
C SER A 43 -2.40 17.06 -0.95
N SER A 44 -1.64 16.24 -0.23
CA SER A 44 -0.52 16.70 0.59
C SER A 44 0.55 17.39 -0.24
N VAL A 45 0.94 16.83 -1.39
CA VAL A 45 1.93 17.43 -2.30
C VAL A 45 1.44 18.77 -2.88
N LEU A 46 0.17 18.86 -3.23
CA LEU A 46 -0.41 20.09 -3.81
C LEU A 46 -0.52 21.22 -2.79
N LEU A 47 -0.89 20.91 -1.56
CA LEU A 47 -1.15 21.89 -0.50
C LEU A 47 0.14 22.32 0.23
N ASN A 48 1.16 21.49 0.28
CA ASN A 48 2.41 21.84 0.93
C ASN A 48 3.27 22.76 0.06
N LYS A 49 3.92 23.74 0.71
CA LYS A 49 4.87 24.65 0.05
C LYS A 49 6.23 23.99 -0.18
N GLU A 50 6.59 23.01 0.61
CA GLU A 50 7.86 22.27 0.57
C GLU A 50 7.67 20.89 -0.07
N HIS A 51 8.76 20.32 -0.58
CA HIS A 51 8.76 18.94 -1.09
C HIS A 51 8.28 17.98 -0.01
N CYS A 52 7.32 17.13 -0.34
CA CYS A 52 6.81 16.14 0.59
C CYS A 52 7.93 15.14 0.93
N SER A 53 8.26 15.00 2.21
CA SER A 53 9.28 14.06 2.70
C SER A 53 8.90 12.58 2.51
N MET A 54 7.69 12.32 2.03
CA MET A 54 7.16 10.96 1.86
C MET A 54 7.69 10.21 0.62
N SER A 55 8.49 10.86 -0.23
CA SER A 55 9.09 10.25 -1.42
C SER A 55 9.99 9.03 -1.15
N ASN A 56 10.28 8.76 0.12
CA ASN A 56 11.19 7.72 0.55
C ASN A 56 10.49 6.54 1.25
N LEU A 57 9.16 6.42 1.14
CA LEU A 57 8.49 5.22 1.68
C LEU A 57 8.98 3.99 0.92
N ARG A 58 9.55 3.05 1.67
CA ARG A 58 10.07 1.80 1.15
C ARG A 58 9.13 0.66 1.52
N MET A 59 9.17 -0.42 0.75
CA MET A 59 8.36 -1.61 1.06
C MET A 59 8.63 -2.17 2.45
N ASP A 60 9.88 -2.15 2.92
CA ASP A 60 10.25 -2.61 4.25
C ASP A 60 9.71 -1.74 5.40
N GLN A 61 9.06 -0.63 5.09
CA GLN A 61 8.40 0.29 6.03
C GLN A 61 6.87 0.32 5.87
N LEU A 62 6.32 -0.48 4.96
CA LEU A 62 4.89 -0.45 4.61
C LEU A 62 4.00 -0.68 5.84
N PHE A 63 4.35 -1.65 6.69
CA PHE A 63 3.64 -1.96 7.93
C PHE A 63 4.53 -1.73 9.14
N ILE A 64 5.53 -2.54 9.30
CA ILE A 64 6.43 -2.54 10.45
C ILE A 64 7.77 -1.96 10.01
N ASP A 65 8.22 -0.93 10.73
CA ASP A 65 9.54 -0.37 10.50
C ASP A 65 10.62 -1.28 11.11
N PHE A 66 11.05 -2.26 10.32
CA PHE A 66 12.08 -3.22 10.74
C PHE A 66 13.40 -2.56 11.11
N TYR A 67 13.72 -1.40 10.53
CA TYR A 67 14.92 -0.65 10.85
C TYR A 67 14.95 -0.13 12.30
N GLN A 68 13.77 0.17 12.87
CA GLN A 68 13.66 0.61 14.26
C GLN A 68 13.66 -0.56 15.25
N ILE A 69 13.32 -1.76 14.78
CA ILE A 69 13.17 -2.92 15.65
C ILE A 69 14.50 -3.65 15.85
N GLU A 70 15.25 -3.80 14.78
CA GLU A 70 16.48 -4.58 14.78
C GLU A 70 17.41 -4.11 13.66
N LYS A 71 18.47 -3.35 14.04
CA LYS A 71 19.40 -2.73 13.07
C LYS A 71 20.08 -3.72 12.11
N ASP A 72 20.19 -4.98 12.52
CA ASP A 72 20.89 -6.03 11.80
C ASP A 72 19.96 -7.09 11.20
N TYR A 73 18.63 -6.91 11.28
CA TYR A 73 17.69 -7.89 10.79
C TYR A 73 17.18 -7.51 9.37
N PRO A 74 17.64 -8.19 8.34
CA PRO A 74 17.20 -7.87 7.00
C PRO A 74 15.71 -8.23 6.84
N PHE A 75 14.91 -7.26 6.45
CA PHE A 75 13.50 -7.39 6.09
C PHE A 75 13.21 -8.64 5.24
N TYR A 76 14.11 -8.98 4.32
CA TYR A 76 14.00 -10.16 3.45
C TYR A 76 14.00 -11.51 4.17
N LYS A 77 14.31 -11.57 5.46
CA LYS A 77 14.11 -12.80 6.25
C LYS A 77 12.64 -13.06 6.60
N TYR A 78 11.81 -12.03 6.59
CA TYR A 78 10.40 -12.12 6.96
C TYR A 78 9.46 -12.22 5.76
N VAL A 79 9.97 -12.01 4.56
CA VAL A 79 9.20 -12.03 3.33
C VAL A 79 9.81 -13.00 2.32
N LYS A 80 8.97 -13.56 1.46
CA LYS A 80 9.43 -14.33 0.31
C LYS A 80 9.34 -13.44 -0.92
N THR A 81 10.35 -13.51 -1.78
CA THR A 81 10.37 -12.84 -3.07
C THR A 81 10.21 -13.86 -4.17
N GLU A 82 9.45 -13.53 -5.19
CA GLU A 82 9.18 -14.40 -6.35
C GLU A 82 9.36 -13.61 -7.64
N THR A 83 9.88 -14.28 -8.67
CA THR A 83 9.77 -13.78 -10.04
C THR A 83 8.41 -14.16 -10.58
N VAL A 84 7.70 -13.19 -11.12
CA VAL A 84 6.39 -13.35 -11.73
C VAL A 84 6.40 -12.68 -13.10
N GLU A 85 5.45 -13.03 -13.95
CA GLU A 85 5.16 -12.28 -15.16
C GLU A 85 3.65 -12.04 -15.19
N HIS A 86 3.24 -10.83 -14.89
CA HIS A 86 1.84 -10.50 -14.72
C HIS A 86 1.56 -9.10 -15.27
N GLU A 87 0.62 -9.00 -16.20
CA GLU A 87 0.13 -7.72 -16.70
C GLU A 87 -0.82 -7.09 -15.68
N MET A 88 -0.47 -5.90 -15.20
CA MET A 88 -1.28 -5.10 -14.30
C MET A 88 -2.00 -4.01 -15.10
N ASN A 89 -3.32 -3.95 -14.99
CA ASN A 89 -4.12 -2.92 -15.61
C ASN A 89 -4.42 -1.79 -14.60
N LEU A 90 -4.03 -0.56 -14.95
CA LEU A 90 -4.23 0.63 -14.12
C LEU A 90 -5.72 1.01 -13.95
N ASN A 91 -6.61 0.46 -14.78
CA ASN A 91 -8.03 0.72 -14.67
C ASN A 91 -8.63 0.15 -13.37
N ASP A 92 -8.27 -1.07 -13.00
CA ASP A 92 -8.94 -1.86 -11.96
C ASP A 92 -8.03 -2.43 -10.87
N SER A 93 -6.70 -2.41 -11.08
CA SER A 93 -5.76 -2.93 -10.10
C SER A 93 -5.55 -2.00 -8.92
N ALA A 94 -5.37 -2.56 -7.72
CA ALA A 94 -4.94 -1.82 -6.54
C ALA A 94 -3.47 -1.39 -6.71
N VAL A 95 -3.18 -0.10 -6.55
CA VAL A 95 -1.84 0.45 -6.73
C VAL A 95 -1.50 1.38 -5.57
N LEU A 96 -0.31 1.24 -5.00
CA LEU A 96 0.28 2.20 -4.07
C LEU A 96 1.39 2.97 -4.77
N SER A 97 1.13 4.23 -5.03
CA SER A 97 2.06 5.15 -5.70
C SER A 97 2.18 6.47 -4.95
N PHE A 98 3.39 7.00 -4.90
CA PHE A 98 3.75 8.17 -4.07
C PHE A 98 4.43 9.27 -4.90
N PRO A 99 3.67 9.99 -5.75
CA PRO A 99 4.22 11.08 -6.56
C PRO A 99 4.59 12.27 -5.66
N TRP A 100 5.85 12.73 -5.69
CA TRP A 100 6.39 13.69 -4.71
C TRP A 100 6.63 15.11 -5.26
N ARG A 101 6.76 15.29 -6.58
CA ARG A 101 7.02 16.61 -7.20
C ARG A 101 5.74 17.30 -7.58
N LYS A 102 5.51 18.48 -7.05
CA LYS A 102 4.30 19.28 -7.30
C LYS A 102 4.06 19.54 -8.79
N ASP A 103 5.12 19.96 -9.52
CA ASP A 103 5.00 20.25 -10.95
C ASP A 103 4.64 18.99 -11.76
N SER A 104 5.23 17.85 -11.41
CA SER A 104 4.92 16.58 -12.05
C SER A 104 3.50 16.10 -11.70
N VAL A 105 3.04 16.34 -10.46
CA VAL A 105 1.64 16.06 -10.06
C VAL A 105 0.67 16.92 -10.86
N LEU A 106 0.92 18.22 -10.97
CA LEU A 106 0.10 19.12 -11.77
C LEU A 106 0.07 18.71 -13.24
N TRP A 107 1.24 18.37 -13.80
CA TRP A 107 1.34 17.89 -15.17
C TRP A 107 0.52 16.62 -15.40
N MET A 108 0.67 15.61 -14.54
CA MET A 108 -0.04 14.35 -14.69
C MET A 108 -1.57 14.52 -14.60
N LEU A 109 -2.06 15.38 -13.67
CA LEU A 109 -3.48 15.64 -13.50
C LEU A 109 -4.09 16.41 -14.71
N GLN A 110 -3.28 17.22 -15.41
CA GLN A 110 -3.71 17.93 -16.59
C GLN A 110 -3.65 17.10 -17.87
N LYS A 111 -2.60 16.29 -18.04
CA LYS A 111 -2.29 15.65 -19.33
C LYS A 111 -2.84 14.25 -19.45
N ILE A 112 -2.66 13.41 -18.42
CA ILE A 112 -3.00 11.99 -18.52
C ILE A 112 -4.51 11.73 -18.68
N PRO A 113 -5.43 12.49 -18.03
CA PRO A 113 -6.87 12.29 -18.23
C PRO A 113 -7.38 12.66 -19.63
N ASN A 114 -6.65 13.47 -20.40
CA ASN A 114 -7.09 13.90 -21.73
C ASN A 114 -7.26 12.69 -22.67
N SER A 115 -8.28 12.74 -23.53
CA SER A 115 -8.61 11.66 -24.47
C SER A 115 -7.43 11.30 -25.38
N ASP A 116 -6.67 12.31 -25.82
CA ASP A 116 -5.56 12.16 -26.75
C ASP A 116 -4.27 11.64 -26.11
N PHE A 117 -4.24 11.57 -24.78
CA PHE A 117 -3.09 11.03 -24.08
C PHE A 117 -3.08 9.51 -24.16
N VAL A 118 -2.04 8.96 -24.78
CA VAL A 118 -1.78 7.51 -24.82
C VAL A 118 -0.76 7.19 -23.73
N TRP A 119 -1.22 6.51 -22.69
CA TRP A 119 -0.33 6.02 -21.64
C TRP A 119 0.54 4.88 -22.17
N LYS A 120 1.83 4.94 -21.95
CA LYS A 120 2.78 3.90 -22.38
C LYS A 120 3.72 3.56 -21.24
N GLU A 121 3.95 2.26 -21.04
CA GLU A 121 5.01 1.78 -20.18
C GLU A 121 6.38 2.19 -20.75
N ASP A 122 7.30 2.52 -19.86
CA ASP A 122 8.69 2.81 -20.20
C ASP A 122 9.64 2.17 -19.18
N THR A 123 10.95 2.26 -19.43
CA THR A 123 12.02 1.68 -18.59
C THR A 123 12.07 2.25 -17.16
N ASN A 124 11.39 3.38 -16.91
CA ASN A 124 11.31 3.98 -15.59
C ASN A 124 10.16 3.41 -14.76
N HIS A 125 9.27 2.62 -15.34
CA HIS A 125 8.18 2.01 -14.61
C HIS A 125 8.65 0.70 -13.95
N SER A 126 8.52 0.63 -12.63
CA SER A 126 8.84 -0.58 -11.86
C SER A 126 7.84 -0.75 -10.74
N ILE A 127 7.22 -1.92 -10.69
CA ILE A 127 6.22 -2.29 -9.70
C ILE A 127 6.52 -3.65 -9.09
N THR A 128 6.04 -3.88 -7.88
CA THR A 128 6.11 -5.16 -7.19
C THR A 128 4.72 -5.55 -6.70
N LEU A 129 4.27 -6.75 -7.03
CA LEU A 129 3.03 -7.33 -6.51
C LEU A 129 3.22 -7.68 -5.02
N VAL A 130 2.32 -7.21 -4.17
CA VAL A 130 2.34 -7.45 -2.72
C VAL A 130 1.26 -8.44 -2.33
N LYS A 131 1.69 -9.66 -1.95
CA LYS A 131 0.81 -10.74 -1.46
C LYS A 131 0.68 -10.68 0.06
N PRO A 132 -0.45 -11.09 0.64
CA PRO A 132 -1.64 -11.69 0.03
C PRO A 132 -2.66 -10.66 -0.48
N PHE A 133 -2.37 -9.37 -0.45
CA PHE A 133 -3.31 -8.29 -0.74
C PHE A 133 -3.64 -8.13 -2.22
N ASN A 134 -2.78 -8.59 -3.11
CA ASN A 134 -2.84 -8.36 -4.56
C ASN A 134 -2.91 -6.88 -4.95
N PHE A 135 -2.17 -6.02 -4.24
CA PHE A 135 -1.90 -4.68 -4.70
C PHE A 135 -0.46 -4.55 -5.23
N TYR A 136 -0.21 -3.51 -6.01
CA TYR A 136 1.11 -3.23 -6.59
C TYR A 136 1.74 -2.03 -5.91
N PHE A 137 2.95 -2.21 -5.39
CA PHE A 137 3.77 -1.13 -4.86
C PHE A 137 4.65 -0.57 -5.98
N VAL A 138 4.62 0.76 -6.17
CA VAL A 138 5.40 1.44 -7.21
C VAL A 138 6.79 1.75 -6.69
N ASN A 139 7.80 1.08 -7.23
CA ASN A 139 9.21 1.32 -6.90
C ASN A 139 9.75 2.53 -7.68
N ASN A 140 9.36 2.69 -8.96
CA ASN A 140 9.72 3.79 -9.82
C ASN A 140 8.59 4.12 -10.81
N GLY A 141 8.56 5.37 -11.32
CA GLY A 141 7.48 5.84 -12.21
C GLY A 141 6.24 6.37 -11.46
N ASN A 142 6.40 6.76 -10.20
CA ASN A 142 5.29 7.12 -9.32
C ASN A 142 4.32 8.16 -9.90
N HIS A 143 4.80 9.19 -10.62
CA HIS A 143 3.92 10.23 -11.18
C HIS A 143 3.05 9.68 -12.31
N SER A 144 3.66 9.04 -13.31
CA SER A 144 2.94 8.50 -14.47
C SER A 144 1.99 7.36 -14.09
N ILE A 145 2.40 6.47 -13.17
CA ILE A 145 1.57 5.37 -12.71
C ILE A 145 0.37 5.89 -11.87
N ALA A 146 0.60 6.84 -10.95
CA ALA A 146 -0.52 7.47 -10.22
C ALA A 146 -1.49 8.17 -11.16
N GLY A 147 -0.97 8.90 -12.16
CA GLY A 147 -1.79 9.55 -13.17
C GLY A 147 -2.58 8.55 -14.03
N GLY A 148 -1.95 7.47 -14.46
CA GLY A 148 -2.60 6.37 -15.19
C GLY A 148 -3.70 5.72 -14.36
N ARG A 149 -3.46 5.46 -13.06
CA ARG A 149 -4.47 4.93 -12.14
C ARG A 149 -5.67 5.86 -11.98
N ILE A 150 -5.44 7.17 -11.79
CA ILE A 150 -6.51 8.16 -11.66
C ILE A 150 -7.34 8.27 -12.96
N ALA A 151 -6.65 8.27 -14.11
CA ALA A 151 -7.29 8.35 -15.43
C ALA A 151 -7.84 7.01 -15.93
N ARG A 152 -7.60 5.91 -15.20
CA ARG A 152 -7.96 4.55 -15.61
C ARG A 152 -7.40 4.15 -16.97
N LYS A 153 -6.12 4.45 -17.19
CA LYS A 153 -5.40 4.24 -18.45
C LYS A 153 -4.04 3.60 -18.23
N GLY A 154 -3.74 2.58 -19.03
CA GLY A 154 -2.42 1.97 -19.12
C GLY A 154 -2.32 0.59 -18.52
N THR A 155 -1.28 -0.12 -18.93
CA THR A 155 -0.89 -1.44 -18.43
C THR A 155 0.61 -1.45 -18.14
N ILE A 156 1.03 -2.27 -17.18
CA ILE A 156 2.44 -2.42 -16.78
C ILE A 156 2.71 -3.90 -16.55
N ILE A 157 3.87 -4.37 -17.00
CA ILE A 157 4.31 -5.73 -16.69
C ILE A 157 4.99 -5.76 -15.31
N CYS A 158 4.45 -6.57 -14.43
CA CYS A 158 5.01 -6.83 -13.12
C CYS A 158 5.88 -8.09 -13.16
N ASN A 159 7.17 -7.96 -12.84
CA ASN A 159 8.13 -9.06 -12.86
C ASN A 159 8.53 -9.55 -11.48
N HIS A 160 8.06 -8.91 -10.43
CA HIS A 160 8.43 -9.24 -9.06
C HIS A 160 7.21 -9.30 -8.14
N ALA A 161 7.19 -10.26 -7.24
CA ALA A 161 6.23 -10.32 -6.16
C ALA A 161 6.95 -10.49 -4.81
N ILE A 162 6.29 -9.97 -3.77
CA ILE A 162 6.73 -10.09 -2.39
C ILE A 162 5.57 -10.58 -1.52
N ASP A 163 5.82 -11.56 -0.67
CA ASP A 163 4.81 -12.18 0.19
C ASP A 163 5.02 -11.76 1.66
N TYR A 164 4.05 -11.01 2.18
CA TYR A 164 3.99 -10.53 3.57
C TYR A 164 3.28 -11.50 4.52
N THR A 165 2.89 -12.68 4.10
CA THR A 165 2.14 -13.65 4.91
C THR A 165 2.78 -13.90 6.26
N SER A 166 4.10 -14.06 6.32
CA SER A 166 4.83 -14.28 7.58
C SER A 166 4.71 -13.08 8.52
N ILE A 167 4.86 -11.87 7.99
CA ILE A 167 4.72 -10.63 8.78
C ILE A 167 3.31 -10.50 9.33
N ILE A 168 2.29 -10.73 8.49
CA ILE A 168 0.88 -10.61 8.90
C ILE A 168 0.53 -11.65 9.98
N ARG A 169 1.09 -12.85 9.91
CA ARG A 169 0.87 -13.90 10.92
C ARG A 169 1.57 -13.62 12.25
N THR A 170 2.76 -13.05 12.20
CA THR A 170 3.63 -12.86 13.38
C THR A 170 3.27 -11.62 14.19
N TYR A 171 2.77 -10.58 13.55
CA TYR A 171 2.54 -9.29 14.18
C TYR A 171 1.04 -8.96 14.30
N ASP A 172 0.72 -8.05 15.20
CA ASP A 172 -0.63 -7.55 15.43
C ASP A 172 -0.71 -6.03 15.31
N TYR A 173 -1.91 -5.52 15.04
CA TYR A 173 -2.23 -4.11 14.99
C TYR A 173 -3.48 -3.81 15.81
N ASN A 174 -3.43 -2.78 16.68
CA ASN A 174 -4.53 -2.45 17.59
C ASN A 174 -5.32 -1.19 17.19
N GLY A 175 -5.18 -0.73 15.94
CA GLY A 175 -5.79 0.52 15.45
C GLY A 175 -4.88 1.75 15.63
N LYS A 176 -3.71 1.60 16.26
CA LYS A 176 -2.74 2.71 16.46
C LYS A 176 -1.29 2.28 16.36
N TYR A 177 -0.94 1.13 16.88
CA TYR A 177 0.42 0.61 16.93
C TYR A 177 0.47 -0.84 16.49
N PHE A 178 1.55 -1.22 15.86
CA PHE A 178 1.92 -2.62 15.67
C PHE A 178 2.51 -3.21 16.96
N TYR A 179 2.37 -4.53 17.10
CA TYR A 179 2.87 -5.32 18.23
C TYR A 179 3.50 -6.60 17.71
N ASN A 180 4.55 -7.06 18.39
CA ASN A 180 5.11 -8.37 18.13
C ASN A 180 4.39 -9.46 18.95
N GLU A 181 4.73 -10.72 18.72
CA GLU A 181 4.20 -11.90 19.43
C GLU A 181 4.36 -11.88 20.95
N LYS A 182 5.30 -11.10 21.47
CA LYS A 182 5.51 -10.86 22.92
C LYS A 182 4.71 -9.67 23.45
N ASN A 183 3.73 -9.17 22.69
CA ASN A 183 2.95 -7.98 23.01
C ASN A 183 3.79 -6.70 23.24
N LYS A 184 5.03 -6.67 22.75
CA LYS A 184 5.84 -5.47 22.76
C LYS A 184 5.35 -4.52 21.67
N ARG A 185 5.06 -3.27 22.08
CA ARG A 185 4.65 -2.21 21.16
C ARG A 185 5.81 -1.83 20.23
N LEU A 186 5.50 -1.73 18.95
CA LEU A 186 6.37 -1.32 17.87
C LEU A 186 6.01 0.10 17.37
N ASN A 187 6.19 0.34 16.07
CA ASN A 187 5.87 1.59 15.43
C ASN A 187 4.36 1.81 15.22
N LYS A 188 4.00 3.04 14.91
CA LYS A 188 2.72 3.35 14.25
C LYS A 188 2.83 3.05 12.77
N PRO A 189 1.73 2.75 12.08
CA PRO A 189 1.73 2.77 10.62
C PRO A 189 2.10 4.16 10.12
N PHE A 190 2.77 4.23 9.00
CA PHE A 190 3.13 5.48 8.37
C PHE A 190 1.89 6.29 7.95
N LEU A 191 0.88 5.62 7.44
CA LEU A 191 -0.48 6.12 7.23
C LEU A 191 -1.46 5.17 7.94
N ASN A 192 -2.57 5.69 8.44
CA ASN A 192 -3.58 4.86 9.11
C ASN A 192 -4.12 3.76 8.18
N GLU A 193 -4.25 4.05 6.88
CA GLU A 193 -4.69 3.11 5.85
C GLU A 193 -3.80 1.86 5.77
N PHE A 194 -2.52 1.95 6.12
CA PHE A 194 -1.64 0.78 6.17
C PHE A 194 -1.98 -0.14 7.35
N GLY A 195 -2.42 0.43 8.46
CA GLY A 195 -2.96 -0.37 9.56
C GLY A 195 -4.26 -1.09 9.17
N GLU A 196 -5.13 -0.43 8.42
CA GLU A 196 -6.36 -1.00 7.89
C GLU A 196 -6.08 -2.10 6.84
N LEU A 197 -5.13 -1.86 5.93
CA LEU A 197 -4.63 -2.89 5.01
C LEU A 197 -4.05 -4.09 5.76
N PHE A 198 -3.35 -3.88 6.86
CA PHE A 198 -2.81 -4.98 7.67
C PHE A 198 -3.93 -5.86 8.25
N ILE A 199 -5.01 -5.25 8.78
CA ILE A 199 -6.20 -5.98 9.26
C ILE A 199 -6.85 -6.76 8.12
N LEU A 200 -6.99 -6.14 6.95
CA LEU A 200 -7.50 -6.79 5.75
C LEU A 200 -6.65 -8.01 5.36
N GLY A 201 -5.33 -7.89 5.46
CA GLY A 201 -4.41 -9.00 5.23
C GLY A 201 -4.62 -10.18 6.16
N LYS A 202 -4.92 -9.94 7.46
CA LYS A 202 -5.29 -11.00 8.40
C LYS A 202 -6.54 -11.75 7.94
N VAL A 203 -7.57 -11.02 7.55
CA VAL A 203 -8.83 -11.63 7.05
C VAL A 203 -8.60 -12.39 5.74
N LEU A 204 -7.81 -11.83 4.82
CA LEU A 204 -7.47 -12.52 3.56
C LEU A 204 -6.76 -13.85 3.84
N LEU A 205 -5.82 -13.90 4.78
CA LEU A 205 -5.11 -15.14 5.13
C LEU A 205 -6.03 -16.22 5.71
N GLU A 206 -7.11 -15.83 6.39
CA GLU A 206 -8.14 -16.78 6.88
C GLU A 206 -8.99 -17.36 5.76
N LYS A 207 -9.12 -16.65 4.63
CA LYS A 207 -9.92 -17.11 3.47
C LYS A 207 -9.14 -18.00 2.51
N ILE A 208 -7.82 -17.91 2.49
CA ILE A 208 -6.95 -18.68 1.58
C ILE A 208 -6.20 -19.82 2.28
N ALA A 209 -6.40 -19.97 3.60
CA ALA A 209 -5.87 -21.09 4.39
C ALA A 209 -6.76 -22.32 4.27
#